data_3a3db39200c9eae248836e44837d4545
#
_entry.id   3a3db39200c9eae248836e44837d4545
#
_cell.length_a   1.000
_cell.length_b   1.000
_cell.length_c   1.000
_cell.angle_alpha   90.00
_cell.angle_beta   90.00
_cell.angle_gamma   90.00
#
_symmetry.space_group_name_H-M   'P 1'
#
loop_
_entity.id
_entity.type
_entity.pdbx_description
1 polymer ?
#
loop_
_entity_poly.entity_id
_entity_poly.type
_entity_poly.pdbx_seq_one_letter_code
_entity_poly.pdbx_strand_id
1 'polypeptide(L)'
;MESHRESESDTQPPESKPKAGRVGRRFRLAAIILLLYLLAAYVLIPLAWKRQVRRHPELFDAPRVTHTSSGIPGDPVNVALLGPESDVIRALIAAKWHPADPLTFRSSVRIAVDSVFRRPDEDAPVSTLELFDRKQDLAFEQPVGDSPRQRHHVRFWRWDRLHDGKEVWFGAITFDERVGLSHTTGQVTHYIGPDLDAERDRLMAGLQQAGVTEKVFSLDGFQKLQGKNGGGDPWHTDGRLKVALLALPSPSLAAPTNSPAKP
;
A
#
# COMPACT_ATOMS: atom_id res chain seq x y z
N MET A 1 87.87 24.99 -59.30
CA MET A 1 87.56 23.70 -58.78
C MET A 1 86.90 23.94 -57.47
N GLU A 2 85.59 24.16 -57.52
CA GLU A 2 84.72 24.59 -56.37
C GLU A 2 84.01 23.37 -55.81
N SER A 3 84.20 23.14 -54.52
CA SER A 3 83.55 22.06 -53.83
C SER A 3 82.28 22.61 -53.10
N HIS A 4 81.13 22.24 -53.58
CA HIS A 4 79.86 22.51 -52.88
C HIS A 4 79.77 21.60 -51.64
N ARG A 5 79.63 22.26 -50.49
CA ARG A 5 79.23 21.62 -49.25
C ARG A 5 77.68 21.75 -49.10
N GLU A 6 77.00 20.65 -49.24
CA GLU A 6 75.58 20.52 -48.89
C GLU A 6 75.45 20.50 -47.34
N SER A 7 74.66 21.43 -46.84
CA SER A 7 74.30 21.47 -45.40
C SER A 7 73.08 20.54 -45.19
N GLU A 8 73.29 19.49 -44.49
CA GLU A 8 72.28 18.56 -44.03
C GLU A 8 71.46 19.26 -42.89
N SER A 9 70.19 19.59 -43.13
CA SER A 9 69.29 20.13 -42.12
C SER A 9 68.72 18.99 -41.28
N ASP A 10 69.17 18.88 -40.05
CA ASP A 10 68.65 17.99 -39.03
C ASP A 10 67.25 18.42 -38.58
N THR A 11 66.23 17.77 -39.14
CA THR A 11 64.83 17.99 -38.75
C THR A 11 64.46 16.98 -37.65
N GLN A 12 64.59 17.36 -36.39
CA GLN A 12 64.08 16.57 -35.26
C GLN A 12 62.53 16.51 -35.34
N PRO A 13 61.95 15.30 -35.16
CA PRO A 13 60.48 15.15 -35.09
C PRO A 13 59.90 15.80 -33.84
N PRO A 14 58.66 16.35 -33.91
CA PRO A 14 58.07 17.08 -32.78
C PRO A 14 57.79 16.12 -31.60
N GLU A 15 58.32 16.47 -30.46
CA GLU A 15 58.06 15.83 -29.16
C GLU A 15 56.56 15.79 -28.89
N SER A 16 55.96 14.62 -28.82
CA SER A 16 54.56 14.41 -28.45
C SER A 16 54.38 14.69 -26.95
N LYS A 17 53.77 15.80 -26.59
CA LYS A 17 53.40 16.12 -25.19
C LYS A 17 52.51 15.06 -24.61
N PRO A 18 52.78 14.58 -23.39
CA PRO A 18 52.03 13.48 -22.76
C PRO A 18 50.56 13.84 -22.53
N LYS A 19 49.63 12.94 -22.94
CA LYS A 19 48.15 13.05 -22.77
C LYS A 19 47.72 12.86 -21.32
N ALA A 20 48.44 13.43 -20.34
CA ALA A 20 48.19 13.28 -18.89
C ALA A 20 46.88 13.90 -18.39
N GLY A 21 46.26 14.82 -19.11
CA GLY A 21 45.06 15.55 -18.66
C GLY A 21 43.74 14.77 -18.67
N ARG A 22 43.61 13.76 -19.57
CA ARG A 22 42.33 13.02 -19.73
C ARG A 22 42.14 11.93 -18.67
N VAL A 23 43.19 11.26 -18.24
CA VAL A 23 43.13 10.20 -17.23
C VAL A 23 42.83 10.81 -15.86
N GLY A 24 43.52 11.89 -15.47
CA GLY A 24 43.24 12.57 -14.20
C GLY A 24 41.82 13.15 -14.10
N ARG A 25 41.26 13.62 -15.23
CA ARG A 25 39.86 14.10 -15.26
C ARG A 25 38.84 12.97 -15.06
N ARG A 26 39.09 11.80 -15.64
CA ARG A 26 38.24 10.61 -15.45
C ARG A 26 38.27 10.10 -14.00
N PHE A 27 39.45 10.07 -13.37
CA PHE A 27 39.60 9.71 -11.95
C PHE A 27 38.89 10.73 -11.03
N ARG A 28 39.00 12.02 -11.28
CA ARG A 28 38.24 13.04 -10.51
C ARG A 28 36.73 12.89 -10.67
N LEU A 29 36.26 12.62 -11.89
CA LEU A 29 34.83 12.39 -12.12
C LEU A 29 34.34 11.13 -11.41
N ALA A 30 35.07 10.01 -11.48
CA ALA A 30 34.74 8.79 -10.78
C ALA A 30 34.73 9.00 -9.24
N ALA A 31 35.69 9.74 -8.70
CA ALA A 31 35.75 10.06 -7.28
C ALA A 31 34.55 10.93 -6.84
N ILE A 32 34.15 11.91 -7.65
CA ILE A 32 32.95 12.73 -7.39
C ILE A 32 31.69 11.88 -7.42
N ILE A 33 31.51 11.01 -8.41
CA ILE A 33 30.36 10.12 -8.51
C ILE A 33 30.30 9.18 -7.28
N LEU A 34 31.42 8.61 -6.89
CA LEU A 34 31.50 7.76 -5.69
C LEU A 34 31.15 8.55 -4.43
N LEU A 35 31.65 9.77 -4.28
CA LEU A 35 31.34 10.62 -3.13
C LEU A 35 29.84 10.97 -3.08
N LEU A 36 29.24 11.32 -4.23
CA LEU A 36 27.80 11.59 -4.32
C LEU A 36 26.96 10.37 -4.01
N TYR A 37 27.39 9.20 -4.48
CA TYR A 37 26.74 7.92 -4.13
C TYR A 37 26.79 7.65 -2.62
N LEU A 38 27.97 7.78 -1.99
CA LEU A 38 28.13 7.61 -0.56
C LEU A 38 27.29 8.62 0.23
N LEU A 39 27.29 9.88 -0.17
CA LEU A 39 26.46 10.91 0.45
C LEU A 39 24.97 10.55 0.34
N ALA A 40 24.50 10.16 -0.84
CA ALA A 40 23.11 9.76 -1.05
C ALA A 40 22.76 8.52 -0.22
N ALA A 41 23.54 7.44 -0.30
CA ALA A 41 23.27 6.16 0.33
C ALA A 41 23.34 6.20 1.85
N TYR A 42 24.34 6.90 2.42
CA TYR A 42 24.63 6.86 3.86
C TYR A 42 24.17 8.08 4.63
N VAL A 43 23.83 9.19 3.96
CA VAL A 43 23.38 10.42 4.62
C VAL A 43 21.98 10.80 4.20
N LEU A 44 21.74 11.04 2.92
CA LEU A 44 20.46 11.61 2.47
C LEU A 44 19.29 10.61 2.60
N ILE A 45 19.48 9.36 2.20
CA ILE A 45 18.45 8.31 2.32
C ILE A 45 18.13 8.03 3.79
N PRO A 46 19.09 7.78 4.70
CA PRO A 46 18.80 7.62 6.12
C PRO A 46 18.15 8.84 6.78
N LEU A 47 18.53 10.06 6.39
CA LEU A 47 17.89 11.28 6.89
C LEU A 47 16.44 11.43 6.39
N ALA A 48 16.19 11.14 5.11
CA ALA A 48 14.84 11.12 4.55
C ALA A 48 13.96 10.07 5.25
N TRP A 49 14.51 8.88 5.48
CA TRP A 49 13.86 7.82 6.25
C TRP A 49 13.51 8.25 7.68
N LYS A 50 14.49 8.78 8.43
CA LYS A 50 14.26 9.29 9.78
C LYS A 50 13.22 10.41 9.81
N ARG A 51 13.19 11.27 8.77
CA ARG A 51 12.18 12.33 8.65
C ARG A 51 10.80 11.76 8.39
N GLN A 52 10.68 10.70 7.57
CA GLN A 52 9.43 10.02 7.28
C GLN A 52 8.86 9.36 8.54
N VAL A 53 9.67 8.58 9.25
CA VAL A 53 9.28 7.96 10.53
C VAL A 53 8.88 9.00 11.57
N ARG A 54 9.57 10.14 11.63
CA ARG A 54 9.22 11.24 12.58
C ARG A 54 7.92 11.98 12.22
N ARG A 55 7.45 11.88 10.98
CA ARG A 55 6.18 12.53 10.56
C ARG A 55 4.96 11.69 10.95
N HIS A 56 5.14 10.37 11.03
CA HIS A 56 4.05 9.42 11.28
C HIS A 56 4.50 8.32 12.26
N PRO A 57 5.11 8.68 13.42
CA PRO A 57 5.71 7.68 14.31
C PRO A 57 4.69 6.66 14.80
N GLU A 58 3.47 7.11 15.12
CA GLU A 58 2.40 6.28 15.62
C GLU A 58 1.99 5.20 14.62
N LEU A 59 1.97 5.48 13.31
CA LEU A 59 1.57 4.48 12.31
C LEU A 59 2.60 3.35 12.20
N PHE A 60 3.88 3.59 12.56
CA PHE A 60 4.90 2.55 12.59
C PHE A 60 4.83 1.65 13.82
N ASP A 61 4.14 2.09 14.89
CA ASP A 61 3.95 1.30 16.12
C ASP A 61 2.85 0.23 15.95
N ALA A 62 2.05 0.31 14.89
CA ALA A 62 0.96 -0.63 14.65
C ALA A 62 1.47 -2.04 14.36
N PRO A 63 0.74 -3.09 14.78
CA PRO A 63 1.01 -4.47 14.38
C PRO A 63 0.99 -4.62 12.87
N ARG A 64 1.88 -5.46 12.34
CA ARG A 64 2.09 -5.61 10.89
C ARG A 64 1.44 -6.84 10.29
N VAL A 65 0.98 -7.75 11.14
CA VAL A 65 0.37 -9.03 10.76
C VAL A 65 -0.79 -9.29 11.69
N THR A 66 -1.90 -9.71 11.12
CA THR A 66 -3.06 -10.20 11.88
C THR A 66 -2.78 -11.60 12.43
N HIS A 67 -3.58 -12.06 13.37
CA HIS A 67 -3.47 -13.38 13.95
C HIS A 67 -4.84 -14.05 14.05
N THR A 68 -4.87 -15.37 14.03
CA THR A 68 -6.06 -16.10 14.46
C THR A 68 -6.21 -16.03 15.97
N SER A 69 -7.36 -16.35 16.53
CA SER A 69 -7.57 -16.49 17.99
C SER A 69 -6.62 -17.47 18.68
N SER A 70 -6.01 -18.37 17.91
CA SER A 70 -4.96 -19.31 18.38
C SER A 70 -3.54 -18.74 18.24
N GLY A 71 -3.37 -17.46 17.88
CA GLY A 71 -2.08 -16.82 17.72
C GLY A 71 -1.31 -17.19 16.44
N ILE A 72 -1.94 -17.91 15.50
CA ILE A 72 -1.32 -18.23 14.21
C ILE A 72 -1.30 -16.96 13.34
N PRO A 73 -0.16 -16.59 12.74
CA PRO A 73 -0.09 -15.44 11.85
C PRO A 73 -1.10 -15.52 10.70
N GLY A 74 -1.88 -14.46 10.51
CA GLY A 74 -2.84 -14.31 9.42
C GLY A 74 -2.30 -13.47 8.27
N ASP A 75 -3.15 -12.57 7.77
CA ASP A 75 -2.83 -11.70 6.63
C ASP A 75 -1.99 -10.49 7.07
N PRO A 76 -1.03 -10.04 6.24
CA PRO A 76 -0.27 -8.83 6.50
C PRO A 76 -1.13 -7.57 6.40
N VAL A 77 -0.89 -6.62 7.31
CA VAL A 77 -1.46 -5.28 7.25
C VAL A 77 -0.76 -4.49 6.15
N ASN A 78 -1.51 -4.01 5.15
CA ASN A 78 -0.93 -3.36 3.97
C ASN A 78 -1.63 -2.06 3.56
N VAL A 79 -2.75 -1.70 4.22
CA VAL A 79 -3.48 -0.44 3.99
C VAL A 79 -3.84 0.24 5.31
N ALA A 80 -4.04 1.56 5.27
CA ALA A 80 -4.70 2.30 6.33
C ALA A 80 -5.61 3.40 5.76
N LEU A 81 -6.73 3.66 6.44
CA LEU A 81 -7.66 4.73 6.10
C LEU A 81 -7.75 5.70 7.29
N LEU A 82 -7.76 7.00 7.00
CA LEU A 82 -7.86 8.07 7.98
C LEU A 82 -9.20 8.78 7.84
N GLY A 83 -10.04 8.69 8.85
CA GLY A 83 -11.37 9.30 8.88
C GLY A 83 -12.32 8.56 9.82
N PRO A 84 -13.50 9.12 10.11
CA PRO A 84 -14.50 8.48 10.96
C PRO A 84 -15.06 7.21 10.28
N GLU A 85 -15.58 6.29 11.09
CA GLU A 85 -16.15 5.01 10.63
C GLU A 85 -17.16 5.20 9.49
N SER A 86 -18.06 6.19 9.62
CA SER A 86 -19.05 6.49 8.59
C SER A 86 -18.43 6.83 7.24
N ASP A 87 -17.27 7.47 7.23
CA ASP A 87 -16.57 7.85 6.00
C ASP A 87 -15.85 6.66 5.40
N VAL A 88 -15.26 5.80 6.22
CA VAL A 88 -14.67 4.53 5.77
C VAL A 88 -15.70 3.68 5.05
N ILE A 89 -16.86 3.49 5.66
CA ILE A 89 -17.95 2.70 5.08
C ILE A 89 -18.43 3.33 3.77
N ARG A 90 -18.72 4.63 3.75
CA ARG A 90 -19.19 5.34 2.54
C ARG A 90 -18.15 5.31 1.42
N ALA A 91 -16.86 5.46 1.75
CA ALA A 91 -15.77 5.42 0.79
C ALA A 91 -15.64 4.04 0.13
N LEU A 92 -15.73 2.97 0.90
CA LEU A 92 -15.67 1.61 0.38
C LEU A 92 -16.88 1.30 -0.51
N ILE A 93 -18.09 1.69 -0.11
CA ILE A 93 -19.29 1.53 -0.93
C ILE A 93 -19.17 2.33 -2.24
N ALA A 94 -18.69 3.58 -2.19
CA ALA A 94 -18.46 4.40 -3.37
C ALA A 94 -17.43 3.77 -4.32
N ALA A 95 -16.44 3.09 -3.79
CA ALA A 95 -15.45 2.31 -4.53
C ALA A 95 -15.94 0.91 -4.94
N LYS A 96 -17.27 0.62 -4.82
CA LYS A 96 -17.92 -0.63 -5.21
C LYS A 96 -17.50 -1.86 -4.41
N TRP A 97 -17.13 -1.66 -3.15
CA TRP A 97 -16.96 -2.73 -2.19
C TRP A 97 -18.27 -3.00 -1.47
N HIS A 98 -18.54 -4.28 -1.18
CA HIS A 98 -19.73 -4.73 -0.49
C HIS A 98 -19.39 -5.24 0.91
N PRO A 99 -20.22 -4.97 1.94
CA PRO A 99 -20.01 -5.58 3.25
C PRO A 99 -20.00 -7.11 3.15
N ALA A 100 -18.96 -7.74 3.71
CA ALA A 100 -18.82 -9.21 3.72
C ALA A 100 -19.72 -9.86 4.77
N ASP A 101 -20.14 -9.11 5.82
CA ASP A 101 -21.09 -9.56 6.84
C ASP A 101 -22.23 -8.53 7.00
N PRO A 102 -23.42 -8.83 6.47
CA PRO A 102 -24.59 -7.95 6.60
C PRO A 102 -25.08 -7.76 8.03
N LEU A 103 -24.82 -8.71 8.96
CA LEU A 103 -25.31 -8.63 10.33
C LEU A 103 -24.50 -7.65 11.17
N THR A 104 -23.18 -7.66 11.05
CA THR A 104 -22.30 -6.70 11.72
C THR A 104 -22.52 -5.28 11.20
N PHE A 105 -22.79 -5.16 9.90
CA PHE A 105 -23.07 -3.86 9.26
C PHE A 105 -24.36 -3.19 9.73
N ARG A 106 -25.43 -3.96 9.98
CA ARG A 106 -26.72 -3.42 10.45
C ARG A 106 -26.68 -2.80 11.83
N SER A 107 -25.78 -3.23 12.69
CA SER A 107 -25.60 -2.66 14.02
C SER A 107 -24.83 -1.34 14.01
N SER A 108 -23.93 -1.15 13.05
CA SER A 108 -23.05 0.02 12.95
C SER A 108 -23.61 1.16 12.09
N VAL A 109 -24.51 0.87 11.14
CA VAL A 109 -25.05 1.87 10.20
C VAL A 109 -26.58 1.91 10.26
N ARG A 110 -27.11 2.61 11.23
CA ARG A 110 -28.55 2.92 11.35
C ARG A 110 -29.00 4.02 10.39
N ILE A 111 -28.21 4.41 9.42
CA ILE A 111 -28.51 5.53 8.51
C ILE A 111 -28.31 5.11 7.04
N ALA A 112 -29.43 4.98 6.34
CA ALA A 112 -29.61 5.18 4.87
C ALA A 112 -29.04 4.13 3.90
N VAL A 113 -29.08 2.83 4.19
CA VAL A 113 -28.78 1.81 3.17
C VAL A 113 -29.86 0.71 3.09
N ASP A 114 -31.13 1.09 3.19
CA ASP A 114 -32.25 0.14 3.25
C ASP A 114 -32.60 -0.53 1.91
N SER A 115 -31.91 -0.26 0.83
CA SER A 115 -32.41 -0.69 -0.50
C SER A 115 -31.48 -1.46 -1.41
N VAL A 116 -30.22 -1.74 -1.03
CA VAL A 116 -29.25 -2.27 -2.01
C VAL A 116 -28.77 -3.71 -1.74
N PHE A 117 -28.94 -4.26 -0.53
CA PHE A 117 -28.32 -5.54 -0.18
C PHE A 117 -29.32 -6.66 0.05
N ARG A 118 -29.73 -7.32 -1.03
CA ARG A 118 -30.29 -8.67 -1.01
C ARG A 118 -29.44 -9.58 -1.86
N ARG A 119 -28.49 -10.29 -1.25
CA ARG A 119 -27.93 -11.53 -1.78
C ARG A 119 -27.93 -12.58 -0.69
N PRO A 120 -28.35 -13.82 -0.99
CA PRO A 120 -28.28 -14.92 -0.03
C PRO A 120 -26.83 -15.37 0.14
N ASP A 121 -26.49 -15.59 1.40
CA ASP A 121 -25.25 -16.18 1.85
C ASP A 121 -25.08 -17.60 1.36
N GLU A 122 -23.88 -17.94 0.90
CA GLU A 122 -23.38 -19.31 1.01
C GLU A 122 -22.13 -19.27 1.89
N ASP A 123 -22.32 -19.73 3.11
CA ASP A 123 -21.36 -19.77 4.20
C ASP A 123 -20.16 -20.66 3.88
N ALA A 124 -19.02 -20.04 3.59
CA ALA A 124 -17.76 -20.62 4.01
C ALA A 124 -17.30 -19.86 5.26
N PRO A 125 -17.13 -20.53 6.42
CA PRO A 125 -16.69 -19.86 7.63
C PRO A 125 -15.30 -19.27 7.39
N VAL A 126 -15.24 -17.96 7.18
CA VAL A 126 -13.99 -17.22 7.08
C VAL A 126 -13.35 -17.23 8.45
N SER A 127 -12.12 -17.73 8.55
CA SER A 127 -11.36 -17.69 9.80
C SER A 127 -11.33 -16.28 10.35
N THR A 128 -11.76 -16.09 11.58
CA THR A 128 -11.73 -14.81 12.25
C THR A 128 -10.27 -14.40 12.45
N LEU A 129 -9.90 -13.22 11.98
CA LEU A 129 -8.59 -12.64 12.22
C LEU A 129 -8.68 -11.55 13.29
N GLU A 130 -7.62 -11.40 14.03
CA GLU A 130 -7.47 -10.44 15.12
C GLU A 130 -6.29 -9.50 14.88
N LEU A 131 -6.49 -8.24 15.22
CA LEU A 131 -5.47 -7.21 15.33
C LEU A 131 -5.81 -6.37 16.56
N PHE A 132 -4.84 -5.89 17.30
CA PHE A 132 -5.05 -5.21 18.58
C PHE A 132 -5.85 -6.05 19.58
N ASP A 133 -5.61 -7.37 19.62
CA ASP A 133 -6.27 -8.36 20.51
C ASP A 133 -7.79 -8.42 20.35
N ARG A 134 -8.31 -8.09 19.18
CA ARG A 134 -9.75 -8.13 18.88
C ARG A 134 -10.04 -8.44 17.42
N LYS A 135 -11.23 -8.96 17.15
CA LYS A 135 -11.74 -9.25 15.83
C LYS A 135 -11.84 -7.97 14.99
N GLN A 136 -11.87 -8.14 13.66
CA GLN A 136 -12.10 -7.03 12.74
C GLN A 136 -13.41 -6.28 13.06
N ASP A 137 -13.36 -4.95 12.92
CA ASP A 137 -14.53 -4.09 13.07
C ASP A 137 -15.36 -4.05 11.79
N LEU A 138 -14.69 -4.06 10.64
CA LEU A 138 -15.31 -3.99 9.32
C LEU A 138 -14.68 -5.04 8.40
N ALA A 139 -15.51 -5.66 7.56
CA ALA A 139 -15.07 -6.54 6.49
C ALA A 139 -15.85 -6.23 5.22
N PHE A 140 -15.12 -6.12 4.10
CA PHE A 140 -15.68 -5.84 2.78
C PHE A 140 -15.11 -6.77 1.75
N GLU A 141 -15.88 -7.02 0.70
CA GLU A 141 -15.49 -7.87 -0.43
C GLU A 141 -15.87 -7.23 -1.76
N GLN A 142 -15.16 -7.62 -2.80
CA GLN A 142 -15.48 -7.29 -4.18
C GLN A 142 -15.35 -8.57 -5.01
N PRO A 143 -16.48 -9.17 -5.44
CA PRO A 143 -16.48 -10.39 -6.23
C PRO A 143 -15.77 -10.22 -7.57
N VAL A 144 -15.15 -11.30 -8.06
CA VAL A 144 -14.51 -11.35 -9.38
C VAL A 144 -15.24 -12.33 -10.27
N GLY A 145 -15.81 -11.84 -11.38
CA GLY A 145 -16.60 -12.66 -12.28
C GLY A 145 -17.85 -13.25 -11.63
N ASP A 146 -18.25 -14.44 -12.07
CA ASP A 146 -19.43 -15.17 -11.57
C ASP A 146 -19.09 -16.19 -10.48
N SER A 147 -17.83 -16.27 -10.06
CA SER A 147 -17.38 -17.24 -9.06
C SER A 147 -17.54 -16.69 -7.64
N PRO A 148 -18.34 -17.31 -6.77
CA PRO A 148 -18.44 -16.90 -5.37
C PRO A 148 -17.16 -17.19 -4.56
N ARG A 149 -16.20 -17.94 -5.15
CA ARG A 149 -14.96 -18.37 -4.48
C ARG A 149 -13.78 -17.45 -4.73
N GLN A 150 -13.87 -16.59 -5.76
CA GLN A 150 -12.83 -15.62 -6.09
C GLN A 150 -13.30 -14.22 -5.76
N ARG A 151 -12.61 -13.57 -4.85
CA ARG A 151 -12.97 -12.22 -4.41
C ARG A 151 -11.78 -11.47 -3.86
N HIS A 152 -11.79 -10.18 -4.05
CA HIS A 152 -10.96 -9.29 -3.26
C HIS A 152 -11.62 -9.12 -1.91
N HIS A 153 -10.85 -9.26 -0.84
CA HIS A 153 -11.35 -9.19 0.52
C HIS A 153 -10.50 -8.25 1.36
N VAL A 154 -11.13 -7.37 2.13
CA VAL A 154 -10.43 -6.45 3.04
C VAL A 154 -11.09 -6.45 4.40
N ARG A 155 -10.28 -6.53 5.45
CA ARG A 155 -10.69 -6.39 6.85
C ARG A 155 -10.07 -5.14 7.42
N PHE A 156 -10.80 -4.42 8.28
CA PHE A 156 -10.32 -3.24 8.96
C PHE A 156 -10.49 -3.34 10.47
N TRP A 157 -9.52 -2.74 11.18
CA TRP A 157 -9.49 -2.59 12.62
C TRP A 157 -9.28 -1.12 12.95
N ARG A 158 -10.18 -0.51 13.72
CA ARG A 158 -9.99 0.83 14.22
C ARG A 158 -8.90 0.83 15.28
N TRP A 159 -7.92 1.68 15.15
CA TRP A 159 -6.94 1.87 16.19
C TRP A 159 -7.47 2.80 17.29
N ASP A 160 -7.00 2.63 18.52
CA ASP A 160 -7.37 3.44 19.68
C ASP A 160 -6.69 4.80 19.72
N ARG A 161 -5.72 5.04 18.81
CA ARG A 161 -5.00 6.29 18.70
C ARG A 161 -5.43 7.07 17.46
N LEU A 162 -5.30 8.41 17.56
CA LEU A 162 -5.56 9.31 16.43
C LEU A 162 -4.27 9.67 15.71
N HIS A 163 -4.36 9.87 14.42
CA HIS A 163 -3.29 10.45 13.60
C HIS A 163 -3.77 11.80 13.05
N ASP A 164 -3.07 12.89 13.40
CA ASP A 164 -3.46 14.26 13.05
C ASP A 164 -4.94 14.57 13.42
N GLY A 165 -5.38 14.06 14.58
CA GLY A 165 -6.76 14.24 15.06
C GLY A 165 -7.82 13.40 14.35
N LYS A 166 -7.44 12.48 13.48
CA LYS A 166 -8.34 11.59 12.72
C LYS A 166 -8.26 10.15 13.23
N GLU A 167 -9.38 9.44 13.17
CA GLU A 167 -9.42 8.00 13.41
C GLU A 167 -8.59 7.26 12.37
N VAL A 168 -7.89 6.21 12.81
CA VAL A 168 -7.05 5.36 11.98
C VAL A 168 -7.64 3.97 11.90
N TRP A 169 -7.78 3.47 10.67
CA TRP A 169 -8.29 2.14 10.36
C TRP A 169 -7.21 1.36 9.63
N PHE A 170 -6.54 0.45 10.32
CA PHE A 170 -5.59 -0.45 9.69
C PHE A 170 -6.31 -1.58 9.00
N GLY A 171 -5.86 -1.95 7.80
CA GLY A 171 -6.48 -2.97 6.99
C GLY A 171 -5.51 -4.00 6.43
N ALA A 172 -6.03 -5.22 6.30
CA ALA A 172 -5.41 -6.29 5.55
C ALA A 172 -6.30 -6.60 4.34
N ILE A 173 -5.78 -6.35 3.14
CA ILE A 173 -6.44 -6.67 1.88
C ILE A 173 -5.69 -7.78 1.17
N THR A 174 -6.45 -8.78 0.70
CA THR A 174 -5.95 -9.96 -0.02
C THR A 174 -6.92 -10.34 -1.14
N PHE A 175 -6.43 -11.12 -2.09
CA PHE A 175 -7.26 -11.80 -3.08
C PHE A 175 -7.45 -13.25 -2.69
N ASP A 176 -8.70 -13.67 -2.50
CA ASP A 176 -9.05 -15.07 -2.27
C ASP A 176 -9.11 -15.79 -3.61
N GLU A 177 -8.10 -16.63 -3.92
CA GLU A 177 -8.01 -17.37 -5.19
C GLU A 177 -8.91 -18.60 -5.20
N ARG A 178 -8.95 -19.32 -4.09
CA ARG A 178 -9.68 -20.60 -3.95
C ARG A 178 -9.87 -20.98 -2.49
N VAL A 179 -10.81 -21.87 -2.24
CA VAL A 179 -11.01 -22.53 -0.94
C VAL A 179 -10.32 -23.89 -0.97
N GLY A 180 -9.68 -24.27 0.12
CA GLY A 180 -9.02 -25.55 0.28
C GLY A 180 -8.67 -25.87 1.73
N LEU A 181 -7.79 -26.84 1.94
CA LEU A 181 -7.33 -27.22 3.28
C LEU A 181 -6.02 -26.53 3.60
N SER A 182 -5.92 -25.93 4.79
CA SER A 182 -4.69 -25.34 5.30
C SER A 182 -3.56 -26.36 5.34
N HIS A 183 -2.40 -26.01 4.80
CA HIS A 183 -1.20 -26.84 4.87
C HIS A 183 -0.67 -27.00 6.30
N THR A 184 -1.08 -26.10 7.20
CA THR A 184 -0.61 -26.06 8.59
C THR A 184 -1.55 -26.77 9.55
N THR A 185 -2.87 -26.58 9.40
CA THR A 185 -3.87 -27.06 10.37
C THR A 185 -4.81 -28.12 9.79
N GLY A 186 -4.84 -28.31 8.47
CA GLY A 186 -5.80 -29.19 7.79
C GLY A 186 -7.24 -28.69 7.81
N GLN A 187 -7.51 -27.51 8.34
CA GLN A 187 -8.84 -26.89 8.34
C GLN A 187 -9.14 -26.24 6.99
N VAL A 188 -10.43 -26.09 6.69
CA VAL A 188 -10.87 -25.33 5.50
C VAL A 188 -10.41 -23.88 5.64
N THR A 189 -9.74 -23.36 4.61
CA THR A 189 -9.21 -22.01 4.55
C THR A 189 -9.27 -21.47 3.13
N HIS A 190 -9.14 -20.16 2.99
CA HIS A 190 -8.96 -19.49 1.71
C HIS A 190 -7.47 -19.41 1.40
N TYR A 191 -7.10 -19.72 0.16
CA TYR A 191 -5.76 -19.50 -0.36
C TYR A 191 -5.69 -18.09 -0.92
N ILE A 192 -4.73 -17.31 -0.46
CA ILE A 192 -4.54 -15.93 -0.89
C ILE A 192 -3.59 -15.81 -2.07
N GLY A 193 -3.86 -14.86 -2.96
CA GLY A 193 -2.92 -14.46 -4.01
C GLY A 193 -1.60 -13.95 -3.42
N PRO A 194 -0.46 -14.26 -4.06
CA PRO A 194 0.85 -13.94 -3.50
C PRO A 194 1.23 -12.46 -3.59
N ASP A 195 0.63 -11.70 -4.51
CA ASP A 195 0.93 -10.28 -4.75
C ASP A 195 0.05 -9.37 -3.91
N LEU A 196 0.54 -8.99 -2.72
CA LEU A 196 -0.19 -8.09 -1.82
C LEU A 196 -0.25 -6.65 -2.33
N ASP A 197 0.72 -6.25 -3.18
CA ASP A 197 0.77 -4.88 -3.68
C ASP A 197 -0.30 -4.62 -4.72
N ALA A 198 -0.59 -5.61 -5.57
CA ALA A 198 -1.67 -5.53 -6.56
C ALA A 198 -3.02 -5.27 -5.88
N GLU A 199 -3.30 -5.97 -4.76
CA GLU A 199 -4.54 -5.82 -4.01
C GLU A 199 -4.63 -4.47 -3.29
N ARG A 200 -3.55 -4.10 -2.59
CA ARG A 200 -3.41 -2.79 -1.95
C ARG A 200 -3.64 -1.65 -2.94
N ASP A 201 -3.01 -1.73 -4.10
CA ASP A 201 -3.04 -0.69 -5.10
C ASP A 201 -4.40 -0.63 -5.81
N ARG A 202 -5.07 -1.77 -5.98
CA ARG A 202 -6.45 -1.85 -6.46
C ARG A 202 -7.41 -1.07 -5.54
N LEU A 203 -7.36 -1.32 -4.24
CA LEU A 203 -8.20 -0.59 -3.28
C LEU A 203 -7.97 0.91 -3.35
N MET A 204 -6.69 1.32 -3.31
CA MET A 204 -6.33 2.75 -3.34
C MET A 204 -6.76 3.42 -4.64
N ALA A 205 -6.59 2.76 -5.78
CA ALA A 205 -7.06 3.26 -7.07
C ALA A 205 -8.58 3.39 -7.11
N GLY A 206 -9.31 2.42 -6.58
CA GLY A 206 -10.78 2.46 -6.49
C GLY A 206 -11.28 3.63 -5.65
N LEU A 207 -10.65 3.88 -4.49
CA LEU A 207 -10.99 5.02 -3.62
C LEU A 207 -10.68 6.37 -4.32
N GLN A 208 -9.56 6.47 -5.02
CA GLN A 208 -9.20 7.67 -5.79
C GLN A 208 -10.16 7.90 -6.96
N GLN A 209 -10.51 6.86 -7.73
CA GLN A 209 -11.48 6.94 -8.82
C GLN A 209 -12.88 7.33 -8.34
N ALA A 210 -13.28 6.89 -7.17
CA ALA A 210 -14.53 7.28 -6.52
C ALA A 210 -14.52 8.73 -6.01
N GLY A 211 -13.35 9.42 -6.04
CA GLY A 211 -13.23 10.81 -5.59
C GLY A 211 -13.41 10.99 -4.08
N VAL A 212 -13.14 9.96 -3.28
CA VAL A 212 -13.37 9.96 -1.83
C VAL A 212 -12.09 10.10 -1.00
N THR A 213 -10.98 10.44 -1.64
CA THR A 213 -9.69 10.65 -0.99
C THR A 213 -9.17 12.06 -1.21
N GLU A 214 -8.75 12.73 -0.13
CA GLU A 214 -8.01 13.99 -0.19
C GLU A 214 -6.54 13.75 -0.57
N LYS A 215 -5.95 12.71 0.03
CA LYS A 215 -4.53 12.41 -0.14
C LYS A 215 -4.28 10.91 0.04
N VAL A 216 -3.38 10.38 -0.78
CA VAL A 216 -2.82 9.04 -0.60
C VAL A 216 -1.30 9.17 -0.46
N PHE A 217 -0.72 8.48 0.53
CA PHE A 217 0.72 8.44 0.75
C PHE A 217 1.17 7.06 1.19
N SER A 218 2.48 6.81 1.18
CA SER A 218 3.06 5.52 1.54
C SER A 218 4.03 5.66 2.70
N LEU A 219 4.07 4.66 3.56
CA LEU A 219 5.07 4.47 4.59
C LEU A 219 5.99 3.33 4.16
N ASP A 220 7.23 3.67 3.77
CA ASP A 220 8.21 2.69 3.32
C ASP A 220 8.75 1.87 4.49
N GLY A 221 9.01 0.55 4.27
CA GLY A 221 9.58 -0.35 5.28
C GLY A 221 8.65 -0.67 6.44
N PHE A 222 7.36 -0.51 6.25
CA PHE A 222 6.35 -0.92 7.22
C PHE A 222 6.28 -2.44 7.32
N GLN A 223 6.35 -3.17 6.21
CA GLN A 223 6.20 -4.62 6.15
C GLN A 223 7.50 -5.32 5.72
N LYS A 224 7.63 -6.62 6.04
CA LYS A 224 8.63 -7.51 5.44
C LYS A 224 8.32 -7.69 3.96
N LEU A 225 9.35 -7.91 3.13
CA LEU A 225 9.18 -8.04 1.66
C LEU A 225 8.52 -9.35 1.23
N GLN A 226 8.54 -10.37 2.08
CA GLN A 226 7.95 -11.69 1.80
C GLN A 226 7.66 -12.46 3.08
N GLY A 227 6.76 -13.43 3.01
CA GLY A 227 6.42 -14.28 4.14
C GLY A 227 5.45 -15.38 3.74
N LYS A 228 4.85 -16.00 4.74
CA LYS A 228 3.75 -16.95 4.60
C LYS A 228 2.68 -16.59 5.60
N ASN A 229 1.42 -16.80 5.22
CA ASN A 229 0.31 -16.73 6.16
C ASN A 229 0.20 -18.03 6.98
N GLY A 230 -0.73 -18.09 7.92
CA GLY A 230 -0.95 -19.30 8.75
C GLY A 230 -1.45 -20.52 7.99
N GLY A 231 -2.03 -20.33 6.83
CA GLY A 231 -2.39 -21.41 5.89
C GLY A 231 -1.20 -22.03 5.17
N GLY A 232 -0.03 -21.36 5.22
CA GLY A 232 1.19 -21.75 4.51
C GLY A 232 1.37 -21.07 3.15
N ASP A 233 0.44 -20.18 2.74
CA ASP A 233 0.50 -19.51 1.45
C ASP A 233 1.60 -18.46 1.43
N PRO A 234 2.50 -18.48 0.44
CA PRO A 234 3.54 -17.46 0.31
C PRO A 234 2.95 -16.14 -0.19
N TRP A 235 3.50 -15.04 0.31
CA TRP A 235 3.18 -13.69 -0.17
C TRP A 235 4.44 -12.85 -0.32
N HIS A 236 4.35 -11.82 -1.16
CA HIS A 236 5.40 -10.82 -1.37
C HIS A 236 4.80 -9.42 -1.47
N THR A 237 5.61 -8.40 -1.18
CA THR A 237 5.24 -6.99 -1.19
C THR A 237 6.48 -6.10 -1.35
N ASP A 238 6.29 -4.84 -1.74
CA ASP A 238 7.32 -3.80 -1.73
C ASP A 238 7.64 -3.26 -0.30
N GLY A 239 6.94 -3.77 0.71
CA GLY A 239 7.13 -3.42 2.12
C GLY A 239 6.44 -2.14 2.56
N ARG A 240 5.56 -1.56 1.74
CA ARG A 240 4.87 -0.30 2.03
C ARG A 240 3.49 -0.51 2.62
N LEU A 241 3.16 0.34 3.60
CA LEU A 241 1.77 0.61 3.98
C LEU A 241 1.27 1.79 3.15
N LYS A 242 0.18 1.63 2.39
CA LYS A 242 -0.50 2.77 1.77
C LYS A 242 -1.59 3.33 2.69
N VAL A 243 -1.58 4.64 2.84
CA VAL A 243 -2.50 5.37 3.72
C VAL A 243 -3.32 6.32 2.88
N ALA A 244 -4.65 6.26 3.00
CA ALA A 244 -5.56 7.20 2.36
C ALA A 244 -6.23 8.10 3.41
N LEU A 245 -6.10 9.41 3.26
CA LEU A 245 -6.90 10.39 3.97
C LEU A 245 -8.22 10.54 3.24
N LEU A 246 -9.32 10.21 3.91
CA LEU A 246 -10.65 10.28 3.34
C LEU A 246 -11.19 11.72 3.37
N ALA A 247 -11.83 12.12 2.29
CA ALA A 247 -12.58 13.37 2.18
C ALA A 247 -13.83 13.10 1.36
N LEU A 248 -14.91 12.79 2.06
CA LEU A 248 -16.19 12.66 1.39
C LEU A 248 -16.87 14.03 1.34
N PRO A 249 -17.51 14.37 0.23
CA PRO A 249 -18.37 15.55 0.18
C PRO A 249 -19.44 15.39 1.26
N SER A 250 -19.63 16.44 2.06
CA SER A 250 -20.73 16.49 3.01
C SER A 250 -22.02 16.12 2.29
N PRO A 251 -22.92 15.30 2.87
CA PRO A 251 -24.20 15.08 2.29
C PRO A 251 -24.83 16.47 2.07
N SER A 252 -25.03 16.86 0.81
CA SER A 252 -25.83 18.05 0.51
C SER A 252 -27.16 17.80 1.21
N LEU A 253 -27.48 18.63 2.20
CA LEU A 253 -28.83 18.74 2.71
C LEU A 253 -29.64 19.22 1.50
N ALA A 254 -30.19 18.27 0.74
CA ALA A 254 -31.15 18.58 -0.29
C ALA A 254 -32.27 19.35 0.43
N ALA A 255 -32.35 20.65 0.14
CA ALA A 255 -33.44 21.47 0.66
C ALA A 255 -34.74 20.74 0.36
N PRO A 256 -35.67 20.65 1.31
CA PRO A 256 -36.95 20.04 1.05
C PRO A 256 -37.58 20.77 -0.17
N THR A 257 -37.80 20.05 -1.26
CA THR A 257 -38.55 20.55 -2.38
C THR A 257 -39.94 20.84 -1.87
N ASN A 258 -40.21 22.11 -1.54
CA ASN A 258 -41.55 22.59 -1.33
C ASN A 258 -42.32 22.39 -2.66
N SER A 259 -43.00 21.26 -2.77
CA SER A 259 -44.01 21.05 -3.78
C SER A 259 -45.17 22.00 -3.47
N PRO A 260 -45.53 22.94 -4.34
CA PRO A 260 -46.68 23.76 -4.07
C PRO A 260 -47.94 22.89 -4.12
N ALA A 261 -48.72 22.95 -3.04
CA ALA A 261 -50.06 22.38 -3.03
C ALA A 261 -50.88 22.98 -4.18
N LYS A 262 -51.40 22.12 -5.02
CA LYS A 262 -52.31 22.48 -6.10
C LYS A 262 -53.68 22.82 -5.50
N PRO A 263 -54.35 23.87 -5.97
CA PRO A 263 -55.66 24.30 -5.50
C PRO A 263 -56.79 23.31 -5.76
#